data_daafcd2f198d087bb1315a07351af544
#
_entry.id   daafcd2f198d087bb1315a07351af544
#
_cell.length_a   1.000
_cell.length_b   1.000
_cell.length_c   1.000
_cell.angle_alpha   90.00
_cell.angle_beta   90.00
_cell.angle_gamma   90.00
#
_symmetry.space_group_name_H-M   'P 1'
#
loop_
_entity.id
_entity.type
_entity.pdbx_description
1 polymer ?
#
loop_
_entity_poly.entity_id
_entity_poly.type
_entity_poly.pdbx_seq_one_letter_code
_entity_poly.pdbx_strand_id
1 'polypeptide(L)'
;LEDLGLVSALTELSRSFARVADVRIEREFDTALPKLAPEIELAVYRIAQESLTNIARHAGASRVTIALEPGHESVVLRIADDGRGFAGAAVERGGLRSM
;
A
#
# COMPACT_ATOMS: atom_id res chain seq x y z
N LEU A 1 -1.45 13.15 6.19
CA LEU A 1 -2.20 12.73 5.00
C LEU A 1 -3.03 13.86 4.40
N GLU A 2 -3.53 14.75 5.23
CA GLU A 2 -4.48 15.76 4.77
C GLU A 2 -3.94 16.66 3.66
N ASP A 3 -2.73 17.14 3.81
CA ASP A 3 -2.17 18.10 2.85
C ASP A 3 -1.54 17.44 1.64
N LEU A 4 -0.93 16.29 1.84
CA LEU A 4 -0.16 15.64 0.79
C LEU A 4 -0.92 14.53 0.08
N GLY A 5 -1.97 14.02 0.70
CA GLY A 5 -2.76 12.95 0.13
C GLY A 5 -2.15 11.59 0.33
N LEU A 6 -2.95 10.58 0.02
CA LEU A 6 -2.59 9.19 0.23
C LEU A 6 -1.41 8.74 -0.63
N VAL A 7 -1.41 9.13 -1.90
CA VAL A 7 -0.33 8.73 -2.82
C VAL A 7 1.01 9.26 -2.35
N SER A 8 1.05 10.51 -1.90
CA SER A 8 2.30 11.09 -1.38
C SER A 8 2.75 10.37 -0.12
N ALA A 9 1.82 10.05 0.77
CA ALA A 9 2.15 9.35 2.00
C ALA A 9 2.68 7.94 1.71
N LEU A 10 2.06 7.23 0.78
CA LEU A 10 2.53 5.89 0.39
C LEU A 10 3.86 5.95 -0.31
N THR A 11 4.12 7.00 -1.07
CA THR A 11 5.41 7.19 -1.73
C THR A 11 6.53 7.34 -0.70
N GLU A 12 6.31 8.17 0.32
CA GLU A 12 7.29 8.35 1.38
C GLU A 12 7.48 7.08 2.21
N LEU A 13 6.40 6.38 2.50
CA LEU A 13 6.46 5.10 3.20
C LEU A 13 7.30 4.09 2.41
N SER A 14 7.08 4.04 1.09
CA SER A 14 7.82 3.13 0.21
C SER A 14 9.31 3.44 0.19
N ARG A 15 9.67 4.71 0.12
CA ARG A 15 11.08 5.11 0.13
C ARG A 15 11.77 4.71 1.42
N SER A 16 11.12 4.99 2.53
CA SER A 16 11.65 4.67 3.84
C SER A 16 11.83 3.16 4.00
N PHE A 17 10.82 2.41 3.58
CA PHE A 17 10.86 0.96 3.64
C PHE A 17 12.01 0.38 2.79
N ALA A 18 12.15 0.86 1.56
CA ALA A 18 13.18 0.37 0.64
C ALA A 18 14.57 0.59 1.23
N ARG A 19 14.79 1.73 1.87
CA ARG A 19 16.07 2.06 2.47
C ARG A 19 16.38 1.18 3.69
N VAL A 20 15.40 1.02 4.56
CA VAL A 20 15.61 0.30 5.83
C VAL A 20 15.69 -1.21 5.59
N ALA A 21 14.85 -1.74 4.73
CA ALA A 21 14.80 -3.18 4.46
C ALA A 21 15.78 -3.63 3.38
N ASP A 22 16.41 -2.68 2.70
CA ASP A 22 17.35 -2.96 1.62
C ASP A 22 16.70 -3.79 0.51
N VAL A 23 15.52 -3.34 0.07
CA VAL A 23 14.78 -3.97 -1.03
C VAL A 23 14.50 -2.96 -2.12
N ARG A 24 14.29 -3.46 -3.33
CA ARG A 24 13.80 -2.64 -4.43
C ARG A 24 12.29 -2.60 -4.34
N ILE A 25 11.73 -1.40 -4.37
CA ILE A 25 10.28 -1.27 -4.34
C ILE A 25 9.80 -0.59 -5.62
N GLU A 26 8.76 -1.16 -6.21
CA GLU A 26 8.11 -0.59 -7.39
C GLU A 26 6.75 -0.07 -6.98
N ARG A 27 6.42 1.13 -7.43
CA ARG A 27 5.16 1.78 -7.11
C ARG A 27 4.31 1.89 -8.36
N GLU A 28 3.07 1.44 -8.25
CA GLU A 28 2.12 1.47 -9.36
C GLU A 28 0.85 2.17 -8.86
N PHE A 29 0.92 3.48 -8.79
CA PHE A 29 -0.22 4.26 -8.30
C PHE A 29 -0.99 4.87 -9.47
N ASP A 30 -2.26 4.49 -9.57
CA ASP A 30 -3.13 5.04 -10.59
C ASP A 30 -3.34 6.53 -10.35
N THR A 31 -3.42 7.30 -11.43
CA THR A 31 -3.62 8.74 -11.33
C THR A 31 -5.08 9.13 -11.21
N ALA A 32 -5.99 8.22 -11.50
CA ALA A 32 -7.43 8.48 -11.50
C ALA A 32 -8.11 7.86 -10.28
N LEU A 33 -7.53 8.04 -9.10
CA LEU A 33 -8.10 7.50 -7.88
C LEU A 33 -9.26 8.35 -7.39
N PRO A 34 -10.30 7.72 -6.81
CA PRO A 34 -11.41 8.47 -6.25
C PRO A 34 -10.96 9.23 -5.01
N LYS A 35 -11.68 10.29 -4.69
CA LYS A 35 -11.43 11.01 -3.45
C LYS A 35 -11.97 10.16 -2.30
N LEU A 36 -11.12 9.94 -1.30
CA LEU A 36 -11.45 9.10 -0.16
C LEU A 36 -11.65 9.95 1.09
N ALA A 37 -12.49 9.47 1.99
CA ALA A 37 -12.62 10.09 3.31
C ALA A 37 -11.31 9.95 4.07
N PRO A 38 -10.96 10.91 4.95
CA PRO A 38 -9.69 10.84 5.69
C PRO A 38 -9.49 9.56 6.48
N GLU A 39 -10.53 9.02 7.08
CA GLU A 39 -10.41 7.79 7.83
C GLU A 39 -10.12 6.59 6.93
N ILE A 40 -10.58 6.63 5.69
CA ILE A 40 -10.29 5.58 4.72
C ILE A 40 -8.84 5.69 4.27
N GLU A 41 -8.37 6.91 4.00
CA GLU A 41 -6.97 7.12 3.65
C GLU A 41 -6.03 6.62 4.74
N LEU A 42 -6.36 6.91 5.99
CA LEU A 42 -5.56 6.46 7.11
C LEU A 42 -5.55 4.94 7.22
N ALA A 43 -6.71 4.30 6.99
CA ALA A 43 -6.80 2.85 7.03
C ALA A 43 -5.92 2.22 5.94
N VAL A 44 -5.95 2.74 4.72
CA VAL A 44 -5.11 2.26 3.63
C VAL A 44 -3.64 2.40 3.99
N TYR A 45 -3.26 3.57 4.52
CA TYR A 45 -1.88 3.81 4.91
C TYR A 45 -1.41 2.82 5.97
N ARG A 46 -2.22 2.58 6.99
CA ARG A 46 -1.86 1.66 8.07
C ARG A 46 -1.72 0.22 7.58
N ILE A 47 -2.60 -0.19 6.67
CA ILE A 47 -2.51 -1.53 6.09
C ILE A 47 -1.25 -1.68 5.27
N ALA A 48 -0.90 -0.67 4.48
CA ALA A 48 0.34 -0.69 3.72
C ALA A 48 1.54 -0.79 4.66
N GLN A 49 1.56 0.00 5.72
CA GLN A 49 2.63 0.00 6.70
C GLN A 49 2.78 -1.37 7.35
N GLU A 50 1.68 -1.96 7.76
CA GLU A 50 1.67 -3.29 8.38
C GLU A 50 2.14 -4.36 7.41
N SER A 51 1.66 -4.33 6.18
CA SER A 51 2.02 -5.29 5.16
C SER A 51 3.51 -5.23 4.82
N LEU A 52 4.04 -4.04 4.67
CA LEU A 52 5.47 -3.87 4.41
C LEU A 52 6.32 -4.35 5.59
N THR A 53 5.87 -4.07 6.81
CA THR A 53 6.56 -4.54 8.00
C THR A 53 6.59 -6.07 8.05
N ASN A 54 5.47 -6.71 7.71
CA ASN A 54 5.40 -8.17 7.67
C ASN A 54 6.34 -8.75 6.62
N ILE A 55 6.42 -8.12 5.46
CA ILE A 55 7.35 -8.54 4.41
C ILE A 55 8.79 -8.43 4.89
N ALA A 56 9.14 -7.34 5.55
CA ALA A 56 10.48 -7.14 6.06
C ALA A 56 10.88 -8.22 7.07
N ARG A 57 9.92 -8.65 7.88
CA ARG A 57 10.19 -9.64 8.92
C ARG A 57 10.28 -11.08 8.42
N HIS A 58 9.47 -11.42 7.42
CA HIS A 58 9.22 -12.83 7.16
C HIS A 58 9.48 -13.29 5.72
N ALA A 59 9.51 -12.38 4.77
CA ALA A 59 9.49 -12.79 3.36
C ALA A 59 10.87 -13.07 2.78
N GLY A 60 11.91 -12.43 3.26
CA GLY A 60 13.23 -12.54 2.64
C GLY A 60 13.22 -12.03 1.20
N ALA A 61 12.36 -11.07 0.92
CA ALA A 61 12.19 -10.56 -0.43
C ALA A 61 13.31 -9.60 -0.81
N SER A 62 13.60 -9.53 -2.11
CA SER A 62 14.50 -8.53 -2.66
C SER A 62 13.75 -7.48 -3.48
N ARG A 63 12.52 -7.76 -3.86
CA ARG A 63 11.68 -6.86 -4.65
C ARG A 63 10.26 -6.87 -4.13
N VAL A 64 9.69 -5.68 -4.00
CA VAL A 64 8.32 -5.52 -3.53
C VAL A 64 7.59 -4.57 -4.48
N THR A 65 6.35 -4.88 -4.78
CA THR A 65 5.50 -3.99 -5.57
C THR A 65 4.37 -3.51 -4.69
N ILE A 66 4.12 -2.20 -4.71
CA ILE A 66 2.97 -1.62 -4.04
C ILE A 66 2.13 -0.90 -5.10
N ALA A 67 0.86 -1.28 -5.19
CA ALA A 67 -0.06 -0.73 -6.18
C ALA A 67 -1.30 -0.17 -5.50
N LEU A 68 -1.83 0.89 -6.07
CA LEU A 68 -3.06 1.49 -5.61
C LEU A 68 -3.88 1.83 -6.84
N GLU A 69 -5.05 1.22 -6.95
CA GLU A 69 -5.87 1.36 -8.15
C GLU A 69 -7.34 1.52 -7.77
N PRO A 70 -8.14 2.15 -8.64
CA PRO A 70 -9.56 2.31 -8.36
C PRO A 70 -10.29 0.98 -8.48
N GLY A 71 -11.24 0.76 -7.58
CA GLY A 71 -12.19 -0.32 -7.68
C GLY A 71 -13.58 0.25 -7.92
N HIS A 72 -14.60 -0.58 -7.79
CA HIS A 72 -15.98 -0.13 -7.90
C HIS A 72 -16.37 0.52 -6.58
N GLU A 73 -16.50 1.84 -6.57
CA GLU A 73 -16.75 2.63 -5.36
C GLU A 73 -15.76 2.35 -4.23
N SER A 74 -14.52 2.04 -4.62
CA SER A 74 -13.51 1.64 -3.65
C SER A 74 -12.13 1.95 -4.19
N VAL A 75 -11.13 1.69 -3.38
CA VAL A 75 -9.74 1.68 -3.82
C VAL A 75 -9.15 0.33 -3.43
N VAL A 76 -8.30 -0.20 -4.30
CA VAL A 76 -7.65 -1.48 -4.07
C VAL A 76 -6.17 -1.24 -3.83
N LEU A 77 -5.70 -1.66 -2.67
CA LEU A 77 -4.28 -1.66 -2.34
C LEU A 77 -3.75 -3.06 -2.56
N ARG A 78 -2.69 -3.18 -3.35
CA ARG A 78 -2.08 -4.47 -3.64
C ARG A 78 -0.60 -4.39 -3.33
N ILE A 79 -0.12 -5.33 -2.51
CA ILE A 79 1.28 -5.40 -2.15
C ILE A 79 1.74 -6.83 -2.39
N ALA A 80 2.79 -6.98 -3.18
CA ALA A 80 3.33 -8.28 -3.54
C ALA A 80 4.84 -8.25 -3.37
N ASP A 81 5.43 -9.39 -3.06
CA ASP A 81 6.87 -9.53 -2.95
C ASP A 81 7.32 -10.79 -3.69
N ASP A 82 8.63 -10.87 -3.95
CA ASP A 82 9.21 -12.01 -4.67
C ASP A 82 9.69 -13.11 -3.72
N GLY A 83 9.46 -12.95 -2.42
CA GLY A 83 9.85 -13.95 -1.44
C GLY A 83 8.72 -14.91 -1.12
N ARG A 84 7.68 -14.41 -0.45
CA ARG A 84 6.59 -15.26 0.01
C ARG A 84 5.29 -15.11 -0.74
N GLY A 85 5.17 -14.13 -1.58
CA GLY A 85 4.00 -13.94 -2.39
C GLY A 85 3.21 -12.71 -2.05
N PHE A 86 1.90 -12.84 -2.08
CA PHE A 86 0.99 -11.72 -2.15
C PHE A 86 0.36 -11.37 -0.80
N ALA A 87 0.31 -10.09 -0.53
CA ALA A 87 -0.48 -9.55 0.57
C ALA A 87 -1.25 -8.35 0.03
N GLY A 88 -2.50 -8.19 0.43
CA GLY A 88 -3.26 -7.08 -0.06
C GLY A 88 -4.56 -6.90 0.66
N ALA A 89 -5.21 -5.76 0.37
CA ALA A 89 -6.49 -5.42 0.96
C ALA A 89 -7.27 -4.54 0.01
N ALA A 90 -8.58 -4.64 0.10
CA ALA A 90 -9.47 -3.72 -0.60
C ALA A 90 -10.15 -2.83 0.44
N VAL A 91 -10.19 -1.54 0.18
CA VAL A 91 -10.88 -0.59 1.04
C VAL A 91 -12.07 -0.05 0.27
N GLU A 92 -13.23 -0.35 0.77
CA GLU A 92 -14.47 0.11 0.16
C GLU A 92 -15.03 1.30 0.93
N ARG A 93 -16.06 1.95 0.36
CA ARG A 93 -16.67 3.12 0.95
C ARG A 93 -17.24 2.83 2.33
N GLY A 94 -17.25 2.03 2.98
CA GLY A 94 -17.71 1.79 4.33
C GLY A 94 -17.05 0.60 4.99
N GLY A 95 -15.99 0.08 4.39
CA GLY A 95 -15.38 -1.09 4.98
C GLY A 95 -14.03 -1.44 4.41
N LEU A 96 -13.46 -2.45 5.01
CA LEU A 96 -12.13 -2.94 4.68
C LEU A 96 -12.20 -4.46 4.55
N ARG A 97 -11.62 -4.99 3.48
CA ARG A 97 -11.52 -6.44 3.30
C ARG A 97 -10.11 -6.85 2.96
N SER A 98 -9.62 -7.87 3.64
CA SER A 98 -8.33 -8.48 3.30
C SER A 98 -8.48 -9.40 2.09
N MET A 99 -7.43 -9.49 1.32
CA MET A 99 -7.42 -10.32 0.13
C MET A 99 -6.44 -11.47 0.27
#